data_770444d171d03499bae9a8f3fbf52480
#
_entry.id   770444d171d03499bae9a8f3fbf52480
#
_cell.length_a   1.000
_cell.length_b   1.000
_cell.length_c   1.000
_cell.angle_alpha   90.00
_cell.angle_beta   90.00
_cell.angle_gamma   90.00
#
_symmetry.space_group_name_H-M   'P 1'
#
loop_
_entity.id
_entity.type
_entity.pdbx_description
1 polymer ?
#
loop_
_entity_poly.entity_id
_entity_poly.type
_entity_poly.pdbx_seq_one_letter_code
_entity_poly.pdbx_strand_id
1 'polypeptide(L)'
;MSKIQTSSGLKYKNQQGVVAIKDGVKKSLDSLSIPSQPKPKWLKVSIPSGENYRELLQNVRTHDLNTVCEESKCPNLAECWSHKTATLMVLGEVCTRACKFCAIDTGNPNGWLDPMEPYNTALSVKFMKLQYVVLTSVDRDDLKDGGANHIANCVRQIKMKNPDVVVEVLSPDFAGSKDSLDALLASGLDVFSQNIETVDRLTYFVRDPRAGYKQTLNMLEHSSKKNMITKSGMMLGLGETTDEVVVAMQDLYSAGVSLLT
;
A
#
# COMPACT_ATOMS: atom_id res chain seq x y z
N MET A 1 -0.63 21.93 -9.93
CA MET A 1 -0.50 22.64 -8.63
C MET A 1 0.88 22.36 -8.05
N SER A 2 1.61 23.37 -7.54
CA SER A 2 2.97 23.19 -7.02
C SER A 2 2.92 22.37 -5.73
N LYS A 3 3.55 21.18 -5.73
CA LYS A 3 3.75 20.41 -4.50
C LYS A 3 4.57 21.25 -3.50
N ILE A 4 4.14 21.31 -2.24
CA ILE A 4 4.85 22.02 -1.17
C ILE A 4 6.23 21.38 -1.04
N GLN A 5 7.28 22.15 -1.35
CA GLN A 5 8.67 21.72 -1.17
C GLN A 5 9.04 21.82 0.31
N THR A 6 8.78 20.76 1.08
CA THR A 6 9.18 20.66 2.48
C THR A 6 10.24 19.57 2.61
N SER A 7 11.29 19.84 3.36
CA SER A 7 12.35 18.85 3.61
C SER A 7 11.84 17.69 4.46
N SER A 8 12.41 16.49 4.23
CA SER A 8 12.08 15.25 4.96
C SER A 8 12.21 15.47 6.49
N GLY A 9 11.25 14.93 7.25
CA GLY A 9 11.19 15.04 8.71
C GLY A 9 10.66 16.38 9.26
N LEU A 10 10.40 17.39 8.42
CA LEU A 10 9.83 18.65 8.85
C LEU A 10 8.31 18.64 8.87
N LYS A 11 7.72 19.35 9.83
CA LYS A 11 6.27 19.57 9.87
C LYS A 11 5.85 20.59 8.83
N TYR A 12 4.73 20.32 8.17
CA TYR A 12 4.08 21.24 7.24
C TYR A 12 2.56 21.15 7.39
N LYS A 13 1.85 22.08 6.76
CA LYS A 13 0.39 22.06 6.68
C LYS A 13 -0.01 21.87 5.21
N ASN A 14 -0.78 20.81 4.93
CA ASN A 14 -1.23 20.52 3.58
C ASN A 14 -2.43 21.42 3.17
N GLN A 15 -2.93 21.25 1.94
CA GLN A 15 -4.04 22.06 1.40
C GLN A 15 -5.36 21.86 2.17
N GLN A 16 -5.56 20.71 2.75
CA GLN A 16 -6.71 20.38 3.62
C GLN A 16 -6.57 20.93 5.03
N GLY A 17 -5.45 21.63 5.33
CA GLY A 17 -5.18 22.16 6.66
C GLY A 17 -4.62 21.14 7.66
N VAL A 18 -4.31 19.92 7.23
CA VAL A 18 -3.73 18.86 8.06
C VAL A 18 -2.27 19.15 8.33
N VAL A 19 -1.85 19.06 9.60
CA VAL A 19 -0.42 19.13 9.98
C VAL A 19 0.17 17.74 9.85
N ALA A 20 1.19 17.60 8.99
CA ALA A 20 1.87 16.35 8.75
C ALA A 20 3.40 16.51 8.85
N ILE A 21 4.09 15.38 8.99
CA ILE A 21 5.55 15.28 8.97
C ILE A 21 5.93 14.67 7.62
N LYS A 22 6.74 15.40 6.85
CA LYS A 22 7.18 14.97 5.52
C LYS A 22 8.03 13.70 5.60
N ASP A 23 7.70 12.70 4.75
CA ASP A 23 8.35 11.38 4.68
C ASP A 23 8.34 10.61 6.02
N GLY A 24 7.39 10.89 6.89
CA GLY A 24 7.21 10.21 8.17
C GLY A 24 8.24 10.57 9.25
N VAL A 25 8.13 9.89 10.39
CA VAL A 25 9.05 10.10 11.53
C VAL A 25 10.28 9.21 11.34
N LYS A 26 11.28 9.72 10.65
CA LYS A 26 12.60 9.05 10.58
C LYS A 26 13.41 9.40 11.82
N LYS A 27 13.59 8.45 12.74
CA LYS A 27 14.69 8.56 13.69
C LYS A 27 15.99 8.43 12.89
N SER A 28 16.90 9.41 13.03
CA SER A 28 18.21 9.34 12.39
C SER A 28 18.87 7.99 12.71
N LEU A 29 19.15 7.21 11.68
CA LEU A 29 19.94 5.98 11.78
C LEU A 29 21.43 6.35 11.81
N ASP A 30 21.82 7.30 12.67
CA ASP A 30 23.19 7.81 12.77
C ASP A 30 24.19 6.77 13.31
N SER A 31 23.80 5.50 13.46
CA SER A 31 24.68 4.49 14.06
C SER A 31 24.98 3.27 13.19
N LEU A 32 24.42 3.16 12.01
CA LEU A 32 24.71 2.01 11.13
C LEU A 32 25.17 2.52 9.76
N SER A 33 26.42 2.96 9.66
CA SER A 33 27.11 3.05 8.36
C SER A 33 27.35 1.63 7.84
N ILE A 34 26.30 1.01 7.32
CA ILE A 34 26.47 -0.23 6.54
C ILE A 34 27.18 0.19 5.25
N PRO A 35 28.39 -0.31 4.97
CA PRO A 35 29.08 0.02 3.72
C PRO A 35 28.14 -0.35 2.55
N SER A 36 27.86 0.63 1.69
CA SER A 36 27.07 0.40 0.48
C SER A 36 27.81 -0.60 -0.40
N GLN A 37 27.39 -1.85 -0.39
CA GLN A 37 27.91 -2.85 -1.32
C GLN A 37 27.24 -2.68 -2.67
N PRO A 38 27.95 -2.97 -3.79
CA PRO A 38 27.35 -2.95 -5.11
C PRO A 38 26.16 -3.90 -5.16
N LYS A 39 25.04 -3.44 -5.71
CA LYS A 39 23.85 -4.29 -5.87
C LYS A 39 24.20 -5.53 -6.69
N PRO A 40 23.66 -6.71 -6.32
CA PRO A 40 23.86 -7.95 -7.08
C PRO A 40 23.48 -7.78 -8.56
N LYS A 41 24.17 -8.47 -9.46
CA LYS A 41 23.95 -8.35 -10.91
C LYS A 41 22.53 -8.72 -11.36
N TRP A 42 21.82 -9.53 -10.58
CA TRP A 42 20.43 -9.92 -10.84
C TRP A 42 19.41 -8.83 -10.46
N LEU A 43 19.77 -7.86 -9.62
CA LEU A 43 18.97 -6.66 -9.30
C LEU A 43 19.09 -5.61 -10.42
N LYS A 44 18.85 -6.02 -11.66
CA LYS A 44 18.77 -5.10 -12.79
C LYS A 44 17.31 -4.83 -13.13
N VAL A 45 16.97 -3.57 -13.29
CA VAL A 45 15.65 -3.13 -13.73
C VAL A 45 15.74 -2.73 -15.19
N SER A 46 14.78 -3.16 -15.99
CA SER A 46 14.68 -2.74 -17.39
C SER A 46 14.30 -1.26 -17.48
N ILE A 47 14.88 -0.55 -18.44
CA ILE A 47 14.48 0.83 -18.73
C ILE A 47 13.04 0.82 -19.22
N PRO A 48 12.17 1.71 -18.72
CA PRO A 48 10.79 1.81 -19.16
C PRO A 48 10.70 1.96 -20.68
N SER A 49 10.08 1.00 -21.36
CA SER A 49 9.93 1.01 -22.82
C SER A 49 8.69 0.20 -23.21
N GLY A 50 8.20 0.40 -24.43
CA GLY A 50 7.04 -0.29 -24.98
C GLY A 50 5.84 0.62 -25.19
N GLU A 51 4.91 0.15 -26.01
CA GLU A 51 3.73 0.92 -26.42
C GLU A 51 2.75 1.10 -25.24
N ASN A 52 2.44 0.03 -24.52
CA ASN A 52 1.57 0.08 -23.33
C ASN A 52 2.09 1.07 -22.29
N TYR A 53 3.40 1.08 -22.02
CA TYR A 53 4.00 2.02 -21.09
C TYR A 53 3.79 3.47 -21.53
N ARG A 54 4.02 3.77 -22.82
CA ARG A 54 3.85 5.13 -23.37
C ARG A 54 2.39 5.58 -23.33
N GLU A 55 1.46 4.69 -23.69
CA GLU A 55 0.03 4.95 -23.65
C GLU A 55 -0.43 5.26 -22.22
N LEU A 56 0.00 4.46 -21.24
CA LEU A 56 -0.35 4.63 -19.85
C LEU A 56 0.24 5.92 -19.28
N LEU A 57 1.52 6.22 -19.58
CA LEU A 57 2.16 7.47 -19.19
C LEU A 57 1.42 8.69 -19.78
N GLN A 58 1.03 8.63 -21.06
CA GLN A 58 0.27 9.69 -21.70
C GLN A 58 -1.10 9.89 -21.02
N ASN A 59 -1.81 8.80 -20.68
CA ASN A 59 -3.07 8.86 -19.98
C ASN A 59 -2.92 9.50 -18.59
N VAL A 60 -1.90 9.08 -17.83
CA VAL A 60 -1.57 9.66 -16.51
C VAL A 60 -1.35 11.19 -16.62
N ARG A 61 -0.58 11.64 -17.62
CA ARG A 61 -0.28 13.06 -17.83
C ARG A 61 -1.49 13.86 -18.33
N THR A 62 -2.26 13.29 -19.26
CA THR A 62 -3.43 13.97 -19.86
C THR A 62 -4.53 14.20 -18.82
N HIS A 63 -4.67 13.29 -17.86
CA HIS A 63 -5.72 13.32 -16.85
C HIS A 63 -5.25 13.77 -15.46
N ASP A 64 -3.99 14.24 -15.35
CA ASP A 64 -3.36 14.71 -14.08
C ASP A 64 -3.51 13.68 -12.94
N LEU A 65 -3.26 12.39 -13.26
CA LEU A 65 -3.40 11.29 -12.31
C LEU A 65 -2.15 11.13 -11.47
N ASN A 66 -2.32 10.84 -10.18
CA ASN A 66 -1.23 10.52 -9.27
C ASN A 66 -1.18 9.01 -9.03
N THR A 67 -0.01 8.39 -9.22
CA THR A 67 0.21 6.97 -8.96
C THR A 67 1.26 6.76 -7.89
N VAL A 68 1.05 5.80 -7.00
CA VAL A 68 2.08 5.39 -6.03
C VAL A 68 3.34 4.92 -6.75
N CYS A 69 3.19 4.32 -7.92
CA CYS A 69 4.31 3.83 -8.72
C CYS A 69 5.32 4.94 -9.08
N GLU A 70 4.84 6.14 -9.39
CA GLU A 70 5.70 7.29 -9.67
C GLU A 70 6.19 7.98 -8.39
N GLU A 71 5.31 8.17 -7.42
CA GLU A 71 5.65 8.86 -6.16
C GLU A 71 6.70 8.11 -5.34
N SER A 72 6.61 6.78 -5.28
CA SER A 72 7.58 5.93 -4.60
C SER A 72 8.84 5.65 -5.44
N LYS A 73 8.93 6.16 -6.67
CA LYS A 73 10.02 5.85 -7.62
C LYS A 73 10.24 4.34 -7.76
N CYS A 74 9.12 3.61 -7.89
CA CYS A 74 9.12 2.15 -7.90
C CYS A 74 9.99 1.61 -9.05
N PRO A 75 10.98 0.74 -8.78
CA PRO A 75 11.83 0.17 -9.82
C PRO A 75 11.07 -0.71 -10.81
N ASN A 76 9.93 -1.27 -10.41
CA ASN A 76 9.12 -2.16 -11.24
C ASN A 76 8.08 -1.42 -12.09
N LEU A 77 8.03 -0.07 -12.02
CA LEU A 77 7.04 0.74 -12.73
C LEU A 77 6.95 0.40 -14.23
N ALA A 78 8.10 0.25 -14.89
CA ALA A 78 8.16 -0.05 -16.31
C ALA A 78 7.49 -1.39 -16.67
N GLU A 79 7.79 -2.42 -15.89
CA GLU A 79 7.24 -3.76 -16.08
C GLU A 79 5.75 -3.78 -15.78
N CYS A 80 5.33 -3.26 -14.62
CA CYS A 80 3.92 -3.22 -14.23
C CYS A 80 3.06 -2.46 -15.25
N TRP A 81 3.52 -1.28 -15.67
CA TRP A 81 2.77 -0.47 -16.64
C TRP A 81 2.71 -1.10 -18.03
N SER A 82 3.76 -1.82 -18.44
CA SER A 82 3.74 -2.60 -19.69
C SER A 82 2.70 -3.72 -19.68
N HIS A 83 2.40 -4.24 -18.49
CA HIS A 83 1.34 -5.24 -18.26
C HIS A 83 -0.01 -4.63 -17.84
N LYS A 84 -0.20 -3.31 -18.03
CA LYS A 84 -1.43 -2.58 -17.64
C LYS A 84 -1.82 -2.80 -16.18
N THR A 85 -0.84 -2.85 -15.31
CA THR A 85 -0.98 -2.96 -13.85
C THR A 85 -0.49 -1.68 -13.20
N ALA A 86 -1.25 -1.12 -12.27
CA ALA A 86 -0.82 0.04 -11.48
C ALA A 86 -1.31 -0.06 -10.04
N THR A 87 -0.62 0.66 -9.15
CA THR A 87 -1.02 0.82 -7.74
C THR A 87 -1.51 2.24 -7.51
N LEU A 88 -2.73 2.36 -7.01
CA LEU A 88 -3.38 3.62 -6.64
C LEU A 88 -3.51 3.71 -5.13
N MET A 89 -3.22 4.87 -4.55
CA MET A 89 -3.38 5.12 -3.13
C MET A 89 -4.69 5.83 -2.87
N VAL A 90 -5.43 5.34 -1.89
CA VAL A 90 -6.72 5.90 -1.44
C VAL A 90 -6.66 6.28 0.05
N LEU A 91 -7.68 6.95 0.56
CA LEU A 91 -7.77 7.55 1.91
C LEU A 91 -6.87 8.78 2.11
N GLY A 92 -6.44 9.39 1.00
CA GLY A 92 -5.56 10.56 1.01
C GLY A 92 -4.08 10.21 1.15
N GLU A 93 -3.26 11.19 1.47
CA GLU A 93 -1.78 11.13 1.43
C GLU A 93 -1.11 11.16 2.81
N VAL A 94 -1.88 11.24 3.90
CA VAL A 94 -1.36 11.37 5.27
C VAL A 94 -1.79 10.16 6.10
N CYS A 95 -0.80 9.42 6.60
CA CYS A 95 -1.00 8.24 7.44
C CYS A 95 -1.02 8.61 8.93
N THR A 96 -1.90 7.99 9.70
CA THR A 96 -1.92 8.16 11.17
C THR A 96 -0.80 7.39 11.88
N ARG A 97 -0.10 6.49 11.16
CA ARG A 97 0.97 5.64 11.69
C ARG A 97 2.34 6.05 11.14
N ALA A 98 3.40 5.59 11.81
CA ALA A 98 4.78 5.97 11.53
C ALA A 98 5.71 4.73 11.42
N CYS A 99 5.42 3.84 10.49
CA CYS A 99 6.29 2.69 10.19
C CYS A 99 7.65 3.21 9.68
N LYS A 100 8.76 2.65 10.21
CA LYS A 100 10.11 3.21 9.98
C LYS A 100 10.60 3.07 8.54
N PHE A 101 10.10 2.09 7.80
CA PHE A 101 10.43 1.86 6.39
C PHE A 101 9.61 2.74 5.43
N CYS A 102 8.50 3.29 5.90
CA CYS A 102 7.53 3.97 5.05
C CYS A 102 7.91 5.45 4.83
N ALA A 103 7.78 5.92 3.60
CA ALA A 103 8.03 7.31 3.22
C ALA A 103 6.75 8.16 3.11
N ILE A 104 5.61 7.62 3.55
CA ILE A 104 4.34 8.34 3.57
C ILE A 104 4.36 9.39 4.70
N ASP A 105 3.77 10.54 4.44
CA ASP A 105 3.66 11.63 5.40
C ASP A 105 2.81 11.23 6.61
N THR A 106 3.29 11.53 7.82
CA THR A 106 2.62 11.14 9.07
C THR A 106 1.92 12.33 9.71
N GLY A 107 0.64 12.15 10.05
CA GLY A 107 -0.19 13.17 10.70
C GLY A 107 -1.57 12.65 11.05
N ASN A 108 -2.47 13.56 11.44
CA ASN A 108 -3.86 13.22 11.71
C ASN A 108 -4.78 14.01 10.78
N PRO A 109 -5.45 13.36 9.81
CA PRO A 109 -6.42 13.99 8.92
C PRO A 109 -7.73 14.43 9.58
N ASN A 110 -7.94 14.11 10.88
CA ASN A 110 -9.12 14.49 11.64
C ASN A 110 -10.46 14.10 10.99
N GLY A 111 -10.52 12.88 10.47
CA GLY A 111 -11.73 12.33 9.86
C GLY A 111 -12.03 12.81 8.45
N TRP A 112 -11.19 13.71 7.87
CA TRP A 112 -11.43 14.18 6.50
C TRP A 112 -11.26 13.07 5.47
N LEU A 113 -12.21 12.95 4.56
CA LEU A 113 -12.21 12.07 3.40
C LEU A 113 -12.68 12.85 2.16
N ASP A 114 -12.09 12.58 1.01
CA ASP A 114 -12.59 13.10 -0.26
C ASP A 114 -13.80 12.26 -0.73
N PRO A 115 -15.01 12.81 -0.77
CA PRO A 115 -16.19 12.07 -1.19
C PRO A 115 -16.14 11.68 -2.67
N MET A 116 -15.31 12.34 -3.49
CA MET A 116 -15.14 12.05 -4.91
C MET A 116 -14.04 11.03 -5.20
N GLU A 117 -13.21 10.68 -4.22
CA GLU A 117 -12.10 9.73 -4.41
C GLU A 117 -12.55 8.38 -4.99
N PRO A 118 -13.66 7.75 -4.54
CA PRO A 118 -14.12 6.49 -5.13
C PRO A 118 -14.47 6.62 -6.63
N TYR A 119 -15.13 7.69 -7.01
CA TYR A 119 -15.48 7.96 -8.40
C TYR A 119 -14.24 8.26 -9.25
N ASN A 120 -13.35 9.12 -8.77
CA ASN A 120 -12.13 9.52 -9.46
C ASN A 120 -11.16 8.34 -9.62
N THR A 121 -11.04 7.48 -8.60
CA THR A 121 -10.24 6.24 -8.67
C THR A 121 -10.75 5.31 -9.77
N ALA A 122 -12.07 5.11 -9.88
CA ALA A 122 -12.65 4.28 -10.92
C ALA A 122 -12.46 4.86 -12.33
N LEU A 123 -12.50 6.19 -12.47
CA LEU A 123 -12.17 6.87 -13.73
C LEU A 123 -10.68 6.72 -14.07
N SER A 124 -9.79 6.83 -13.08
CA SER A 124 -8.35 6.64 -13.27
C SER A 124 -8.06 5.24 -13.84
N VAL A 125 -8.65 4.20 -13.25
CA VAL A 125 -8.53 2.81 -13.75
C VAL A 125 -8.99 2.72 -15.21
N LYS A 126 -10.12 3.36 -15.57
CA LYS A 126 -10.65 3.37 -16.92
C LYS A 126 -9.74 4.09 -17.90
N PHE A 127 -9.27 5.30 -17.55
CA PHE A 127 -8.38 6.09 -18.42
C PHE A 127 -7.03 5.45 -18.62
N MET A 128 -6.50 4.79 -17.58
CA MET A 128 -5.25 4.03 -17.66
C MET A 128 -5.43 2.66 -18.38
N LYS A 129 -6.67 2.27 -18.68
CA LYS A 129 -7.00 0.97 -19.33
C LYS A 129 -6.39 -0.21 -18.59
N LEU A 130 -6.41 -0.18 -17.27
CA LEU A 130 -5.81 -1.23 -16.45
C LEU A 130 -6.59 -2.55 -16.60
N GLN A 131 -5.86 -3.65 -16.54
CA GLN A 131 -6.42 -5.01 -16.42
C GLN A 131 -6.33 -5.52 -15.00
N TYR A 132 -5.36 -4.99 -14.23
CA TYR A 132 -5.13 -5.28 -12.83
C TYR A 132 -4.83 -4.00 -12.09
N VAL A 133 -5.54 -3.72 -11.02
CA VAL A 133 -5.28 -2.57 -10.14
C VAL A 133 -5.05 -3.03 -8.72
N VAL A 134 -3.98 -2.51 -8.12
CA VAL A 134 -3.77 -2.62 -6.68
C VAL A 134 -4.25 -1.31 -6.04
N LEU A 135 -5.23 -1.40 -5.17
CA LEU A 135 -5.55 -0.31 -4.25
C LEU A 135 -4.72 -0.49 -2.98
N THR A 136 -3.96 0.51 -2.63
CA THR A 136 -3.34 0.60 -1.31
C THR A 136 -3.87 1.82 -0.58
N SER A 137 -3.62 1.91 0.72
CA SER A 137 -4.10 3.04 1.50
C SER A 137 -3.12 3.41 2.61
N VAL A 138 -3.33 4.58 3.16
CA VAL A 138 -2.77 4.97 4.46
C VAL A 138 -3.59 4.36 5.60
N ASP A 139 -2.99 4.17 6.78
CA ASP A 139 -3.77 3.88 7.98
C ASP A 139 -4.51 5.13 8.46
N ARG A 140 -5.77 4.94 8.85
CA ARG A 140 -6.69 6.00 9.26
C ARG A 140 -7.33 5.66 10.61
N ASP A 141 -6.48 5.55 11.66
CA ASP A 141 -6.95 5.31 13.04
C ASP A 141 -7.82 6.46 13.59
N ASP A 142 -7.90 7.57 12.87
CA ASP A 142 -8.82 8.69 13.12
C ASP A 142 -10.27 8.44 12.64
N LEU A 143 -10.49 7.38 11.86
CA LEU A 143 -11.81 6.92 11.42
C LEU A 143 -12.26 5.72 12.24
N LYS A 144 -13.55 5.68 12.58
CA LYS A 144 -14.12 4.61 13.42
C LYS A 144 -13.94 3.21 12.84
N ASP A 145 -14.00 3.10 11.51
CA ASP A 145 -13.86 1.84 10.75
C ASP A 145 -12.50 1.69 10.09
N GLY A 146 -11.53 2.56 10.42
CA GLY A 146 -10.22 2.59 9.79
C GLY A 146 -10.25 2.91 8.28
N GLY A 147 -11.38 3.41 7.75
CA GLY A 147 -11.57 3.72 6.34
C GLY A 147 -12.09 2.55 5.50
N ALA A 148 -12.47 1.43 6.11
CA ALA A 148 -12.91 0.22 5.41
C ALA A 148 -14.06 0.47 4.43
N ASN A 149 -15.10 1.22 4.85
CA ASN A 149 -16.24 1.54 3.98
C ASN A 149 -15.84 2.41 2.79
N HIS A 150 -14.90 3.33 2.98
CA HIS A 150 -14.41 4.18 1.89
C HIS A 150 -13.62 3.36 0.86
N ILE A 151 -12.70 2.50 1.28
CA ILE A 151 -11.99 1.57 0.39
C ILE A 151 -12.98 0.66 -0.33
N ALA A 152 -13.96 0.10 0.38
CA ALA A 152 -15.02 -0.73 -0.20
C ALA A 152 -15.80 0.02 -1.29
N ASN A 153 -16.07 1.31 -1.10
CA ASN A 153 -16.70 2.16 -2.12
C ASN A 153 -15.81 2.37 -3.33
N CYS A 154 -14.48 2.55 -3.15
CA CYS A 154 -13.54 2.61 -4.26
C CYS A 154 -13.60 1.33 -5.10
N VAL A 155 -13.57 0.15 -4.45
CA VAL A 155 -13.69 -1.14 -5.13
C VAL A 155 -15.00 -1.25 -5.90
N ARG A 156 -16.14 -0.95 -5.27
CA ARG A 156 -17.47 -1.02 -5.93
C ARG A 156 -17.54 -0.09 -7.14
N GLN A 157 -17.04 1.13 -7.04
CA GLN A 157 -17.00 2.08 -8.17
C GLN A 157 -16.11 1.58 -9.31
N ILE A 158 -14.95 0.97 -8.99
CA ILE A 158 -14.07 0.36 -9.99
C ILE A 158 -14.81 -0.77 -10.70
N LYS A 159 -15.35 -1.74 -9.96
CA LYS A 159 -16.07 -2.90 -10.53
C LYS A 159 -17.29 -2.48 -11.36
N MET A 160 -18.01 -1.44 -10.96
CA MET A 160 -19.15 -0.92 -11.70
C MET A 160 -18.76 -0.28 -13.04
N LYS A 161 -17.64 0.47 -13.07
CA LYS A 161 -17.19 1.18 -14.29
C LYS A 161 -16.23 0.36 -15.14
N ASN A 162 -15.60 -0.67 -14.58
CA ASN A 162 -14.59 -1.52 -15.19
C ASN A 162 -14.81 -2.98 -14.73
N PRO A 163 -15.86 -3.67 -15.22
CA PRO A 163 -16.28 -4.96 -14.67
C PRO A 163 -15.23 -6.07 -14.81
N ASP A 164 -14.38 -6.00 -15.83
CA ASP A 164 -13.39 -7.04 -16.15
C ASP A 164 -12.03 -6.81 -15.43
N VAL A 165 -11.87 -5.68 -14.70
CA VAL A 165 -10.63 -5.39 -14.01
C VAL A 165 -10.52 -6.21 -12.74
N VAL A 166 -9.36 -6.87 -12.56
CA VAL A 166 -9.01 -7.53 -11.30
C VAL A 166 -8.60 -6.47 -10.28
N VAL A 167 -9.22 -6.49 -9.10
CA VAL A 167 -8.96 -5.54 -8.01
C VAL A 167 -8.32 -6.25 -6.83
N GLU A 168 -7.07 -5.95 -6.57
CA GLU A 168 -6.37 -6.30 -5.33
C GLU A 168 -6.48 -5.11 -4.37
N VAL A 169 -6.72 -5.37 -3.09
CA VAL A 169 -6.63 -4.35 -2.03
C VAL A 169 -5.50 -4.72 -1.08
N LEU A 170 -4.42 -3.93 -1.08
CA LEU A 170 -3.41 -3.94 -0.02
C LEU A 170 -3.94 -3.11 1.14
N SER A 171 -4.56 -3.80 2.07
CA SER A 171 -5.40 -3.25 3.13
C SER A 171 -4.61 -2.85 4.37
N PRO A 172 -5.03 -1.79 5.08
CA PRO A 172 -4.63 -1.57 6.46
C PRO A 172 -5.23 -2.66 7.36
N ASP A 173 -4.79 -2.72 8.61
CA ASP A 173 -5.24 -3.75 9.54
C ASP A 173 -6.54 -3.40 10.30
N PHE A 174 -7.12 -2.23 10.06
CA PHE A 174 -8.33 -1.73 10.73
C PHE A 174 -8.31 -1.90 12.24
N ALA A 175 -7.12 -1.81 12.87
CA ALA A 175 -6.92 -2.11 14.30
C ALA A 175 -7.45 -3.49 14.72
N GLY A 176 -7.49 -4.48 13.83
CA GLY A 176 -7.99 -5.84 14.06
C GLY A 176 -9.51 -6.00 13.99
N SER A 177 -10.25 -4.98 13.54
CA SER A 177 -11.70 -5.02 13.41
C SER A 177 -12.16 -5.97 12.30
N LYS A 178 -12.77 -7.09 12.69
CA LYS A 178 -13.34 -8.05 11.74
C LYS A 178 -14.55 -7.49 11.00
N ASP A 179 -15.37 -6.65 11.65
CA ASP A 179 -16.52 -6.01 11.01
C ASP A 179 -16.07 -5.07 9.87
N SER A 180 -14.99 -4.30 10.09
CA SER A 180 -14.41 -3.45 9.07
C SER A 180 -13.83 -4.28 7.91
N LEU A 181 -13.13 -5.38 8.23
CA LEU A 181 -12.65 -6.31 7.23
C LEU A 181 -13.79 -6.92 6.42
N ASP A 182 -14.85 -7.37 7.07
CA ASP A 182 -16.03 -7.96 6.42
C ASP A 182 -16.72 -6.99 5.46
N ALA A 183 -16.81 -5.71 5.85
CA ALA A 183 -17.35 -4.66 4.97
C ALA A 183 -16.49 -4.48 3.71
N LEU A 184 -15.15 -4.60 3.84
CA LEU A 184 -14.24 -4.58 2.70
C LEU A 184 -14.39 -5.83 1.84
N LEU A 185 -14.36 -7.03 2.44
CA LEU A 185 -14.47 -8.31 1.69
C LEU A 185 -15.77 -8.41 0.89
N ALA A 186 -16.86 -7.81 1.39
CA ALA A 186 -18.15 -7.74 0.70
C ALA A 186 -18.20 -6.72 -0.45
N SER A 187 -17.11 -6.01 -0.76
CA SER A 187 -17.10 -4.98 -1.80
C SER A 187 -16.97 -5.49 -3.22
N GLY A 188 -16.58 -6.77 -3.40
CA GLY A 188 -16.33 -7.40 -4.70
C GLY A 188 -14.87 -7.32 -5.14
N LEU A 189 -13.91 -7.11 -4.22
CA LEU A 189 -12.49 -7.26 -4.54
C LEU A 189 -12.17 -8.72 -4.89
N ASP A 190 -11.13 -8.92 -5.68
CA ASP A 190 -10.69 -10.26 -6.12
C ASP A 190 -9.58 -10.82 -5.24
N VAL A 191 -8.69 -9.95 -4.74
CA VAL A 191 -7.55 -10.33 -3.91
C VAL A 191 -7.47 -9.43 -2.69
N PHE A 192 -7.44 -10.04 -1.50
CA PHE A 192 -7.14 -9.35 -0.25
C PHE A 192 -5.66 -9.49 0.07
N SER A 193 -4.97 -8.37 0.21
CA SER A 193 -3.55 -8.32 0.54
C SER A 193 -3.32 -7.56 1.83
N GLN A 194 -2.48 -8.12 2.71
CA GLN A 194 -1.99 -7.43 3.90
C GLN A 194 -0.58 -7.91 4.20
N ASN A 195 0.38 -6.99 4.13
CA ASN A 195 1.77 -7.34 4.33
C ASN A 195 2.10 -7.63 5.79
N ILE A 196 2.83 -8.73 6.03
CA ILE A 196 3.43 -9.03 7.34
C ILE A 196 4.64 -8.13 7.61
N GLU A 197 5.27 -7.63 6.56
CA GLU A 197 6.40 -6.72 6.47
C GLU A 197 7.73 -7.31 6.97
N THR A 198 7.74 -8.01 8.09
CA THR A 198 8.95 -8.59 8.68
C THR A 198 8.59 -9.72 9.65
N VAL A 199 9.59 -10.41 10.20
CA VAL A 199 9.44 -11.46 11.19
C VAL A 199 8.93 -10.94 12.53
N ASP A 200 8.34 -11.81 13.36
CA ASP A 200 7.68 -11.42 14.63
C ASP A 200 8.59 -10.57 15.53
N ARG A 201 9.82 -11.02 15.78
CA ARG A 201 10.80 -10.33 16.63
C ARG A 201 11.08 -8.89 16.20
N LEU A 202 11.08 -8.62 14.88
CA LEU A 202 11.42 -7.30 14.34
C LEU A 202 10.21 -6.39 14.18
N THR A 203 8.99 -6.89 14.30
CA THR A 203 7.76 -6.16 14.00
C THR A 203 7.71 -4.82 14.71
N TYR A 204 7.91 -4.76 16.03
CA TYR A 204 7.86 -3.50 16.79
C TYR A 204 9.05 -2.56 16.53
N PHE A 205 10.14 -3.06 15.94
CA PHE A 205 11.26 -2.22 15.53
C PHE A 205 11.07 -1.59 14.15
N VAL A 206 10.29 -2.23 13.29
CA VAL A 206 10.11 -1.87 11.88
C VAL A 206 8.78 -1.19 11.63
N ARG A 207 7.68 -1.73 12.20
CA ARG A 207 6.33 -1.21 12.03
C ARG A 207 5.94 -0.22 13.15
N ASP A 208 4.85 0.49 12.92
CA ASP A 208 4.18 1.26 13.99
C ASP A 208 3.74 0.31 15.12
N PRO A 209 3.83 0.71 16.39
CA PRO A 209 3.45 -0.16 17.53
C PRO A 209 2.02 -0.71 17.49
N ARG A 210 1.11 -0.06 16.74
CA ARG A 210 -0.28 -0.51 16.54
C ARG A 210 -0.41 -1.62 15.50
N ALA A 211 0.64 -1.85 14.70
CA ALA A 211 0.65 -2.87 13.64
C ALA A 211 1.32 -4.15 14.15
N GLY A 212 0.52 -5.12 14.59
CA GLY A 212 1.00 -6.36 15.20
C GLY A 212 1.17 -7.51 14.23
N TYR A 213 2.19 -8.36 14.43
CA TYR A 213 2.43 -9.58 13.64
C TYR A 213 1.22 -10.52 13.68
N LYS A 214 0.78 -10.90 14.88
CA LYS A 214 -0.39 -11.76 15.07
C LYS A 214 -1.69 -11.14 14.55
N GLN A 215 -1.82 -9.81 14.65
CA GLN A 215 -2.98 -9.10 14.12
C GLN A 215 -3.06 -9.27 12.60
N THR A 216 -1.96 -9.13 11.89
CA THR A 216 -1.89 -9.35 10.43
C THR A 216 -2.27 -10.79 10.08
N LEU A 217 -1.71 -11.79 10.78
CA LEU A 217 -2.07 -13.20 10.55
C LEU A 217 -3.56 -13.48 10.77
N ASN A 218 -4.15 -12.92 11.84
CA ASN A 218 -5.57 -13.10 12.14
C ASN A 218 -6.48 -12.51 11.04
N MET A 219 -6.11 -11.37 10.45
CA MET A 219 -6.86 -10.74 9.37
C MET A 219 -6.76 -11.57 8.07
N LEU A 220 -5.56 -12.06 7.74
CA LEU A 220 -5.33 -12.95 6.60
C LEU A 220 -6.10 -14.27 6.76
N GLU A 221 -6.03 -14.90 7.93
CA GLU A 221 -6.76 -16.13 8.24
C GLU A 221 -8.28 -15.93 8.13
N HIS A 222 -8.80 -14.83 8.67
CA HIS A 222 -10.23 -14.51 8.57
C HIS A 222 -10.68 -14.36 7.11
N SER A 223 -9.88 -13.68 6.29
CA SER A 223 -10.15 -13.49 4.86
C SER A 223 -10.10 -14.81 4.09
N SER A 224 -9.10 -15.66 4.36
CA SER A 224 -8.94 -16.98 3.76
C SER A 224 -10.14 -17.91 4.09
N LYS A 225 -10.60 -17.91 5.35
CA LYS A 225 -11.80 -18.68 5.77
C LYS A 225 -13.08 -18.24 5.05
N LYS A 226 -13.10 -17.05 4.45
CA LYS A 226 -14.19 -16.55 3.60
C LYS A 226 -13.97 -16.81 2.11
N ASN A 227 -13.07 -17.72 1.78
CA ASN A 227 -12.68 -18.11 0.41
C ASN A 227 -12.11 -16.95 -0.42
N MET A 228 -11.51 -15.94 0.22
CA MET A 228 -10.80 -14.87 -0.46
C MET A 228 -9.41 -15.35 -0.86
N ILE A 229 -8.97 -15.01 -2.07
CA ILE A 229 -7.55 -15.12 -2.42
C ILE A 229 -6.78 -14.14 -1.56
N THR A 230 -5.84 -14.67 -0.76
CA THR A 230 -5.08 -13.86 0.19
C THR A 230 -3.61 -13.75 -0.23
N LYS A 231 -3.05 -12.55 -0.05
CA LYS A 231 -1.68 -12.24 -0.38
C LYS A 231 -0.99 -11.53 0.79
N SER A 232 0.31 -11.79 0.96
CA SER A 232 1.15 -11.06 1.90
C SER A 232 2.49 -10.70 1.28
N GLY A 233 3.22 -9.79 1.90
CA GLY A 233 4.57 -9.41 1.52
C GLY A 233 5.48 -9.26 2.72
N MET A 234 6.78 -9.54 2.52
CA MET A 234 7.80 -9.43 3.55
C MET A 234 9.07 -8.82 2.97
N MET A 235 9.63 -7.85 3.67
CA MET A 235 10.93 -7.27 3.35
C MET A 235 12.04 -8.12 3.98
N LEU A 236 13.13 -8.30 3.25
CA LEU A 236 14.33 -9.00 3.73
C LEU A 236 15.51 -8.04 3.85
N GLY A 237 16.42 -8.32 4.78
CA GLY A 237 17.62 -7.53 5.05
C GLY A 237 17.47 -6.54 6.20
N LEU A 238 16.47 -6.73 7.08
CA LEU A 238 16.21 -5.88 8.25
C LEU A 238 16.87 -6.42 9.53
N GLY A 239 17.58 -7.56 9.45
CA GLY A 239 18.25 -8.22 10.56
C GLY A 239 17.57 -9.50 11.04
N GLU A 240 16.68 -10.05 10.22
CA GLU A 240 16.10 -11.39 10.42
C GLU A 240 17.13 -12.49 10.14
N THR A 241 16.91 -13.65 10.74
CA THR A 241 17.62 -14.89 10.41
C THR A 241 16.82 -15.71 9.39
N THR A 242 17.49 -16.62 8.68
CA THR A 242 16.82 -17.54 7.75
C THR A 242 15.73 -18.36 8.43
N ASP A 243 15.98 -18.84 9.64
CA ASP A 243 15.00 -19.65 10.39
C ASP A 243 13.75 -18.83 10.76
N GLU A 244 13.93 -17.57 11.14
CA GLU A 244 12.80 -16.66 11.40
C GLU A 244 11.96 -16.39 10.13
N VAL A 245 12.59 -16.27 8.98
CA VAL A 245 11.89 -16.13 7.70
C VAL A 245 11.08 -17.40 7.39
N VAL A 246 11.68 -18.58 7.57
CA VAL A 246 10.97 -19.87 7.37
C VAL A 246 9.77 -19.99 8.31
N VAL A 247 9.91 -19.61 9.58
CA VAL A 247 8.79 -19.59 10.55
C VAL A 247 7.69 -18.63 10.07
N ALA A 248 8.05 -17.42 9.67
CA ALA A 248 7.06 -16.45 9.17
C ALA A 248 6.32 -16.96 7.91
N MET A 249 7.01 -17.65 7.00
CA MET A 249 6.38 -18.31 5.85
C MET A 249 5.41 -19.42 6.25
N GLN A 250 5.77 -20.23 7.25
CA GLN A 250 4.91 -21.27 7.80
C GLN A 250 3.65 -20.69 8.48
N ASP A 251 3.81 -19.59 9.24
CA ASP A 251 2.70 -18.88 9.87
C ASP A 251 1.74 -18.33 8.81
N LEU A 252 2.26 -17.72 7.75
CA LEU A 252 1.45 -17.21 6.62
C LEU A 252 0.73 -18.35 5.90
N TYR A 253 1.42 -19.47 5.64
CA TYR A 253 0.81 -20.65 5.03
C TYR A 253 -0.32 -21.20 5.90
N SER A 254 -0.11 -21.29 7.21
CA SER A 254 -1.09 -21.76 8.19
C SER A 254 -2.30 -20.83 8.29
N ALA A 255 -2.11 -19.52 8.07
CA ALA A 255 -3.18 -18.52 7.96
C ALA A 255 -3.92 -18.58 6.61
N GLY A 256 -3.54 -19.49 5.69
CA GLY A 256 -4.17 -19.70 4.40
C GLY A 256 -3.75 -18.68 3.32
N VAL A 257 -2.58 -18.06 3.45
CA VAL A 257 -2.05 -17.16 2.44
C VAL A 257 -1.69 -17.91 1.17
N SER A 258 -2.25 -17.49 0.03
CA SER A 258 -2.06 -18.11 -1.26
C SER A 258 -0.87 -17.55 -2.05
N LEU A 259 -0.54 -16.27 -1.82
CA LEU A 259 0.51 -15.55 -2.55
C LEU A 259 1.43 -14.85 -1.55
N LEU A 260 2.75 -14.99 -1.70
CA LEU A 260 3.76 -14.31 -0.90
C LEU A 260 4.79 -13.64 -1.83
N THR A 261 5.11 -12.38 -1.54
CA THR A 261 6.12 -11.58 -2.25
C THR A 261 7.20 -11.09 -1.32
#